data_ca8aef8eb5b20ca8fd1a1626e3dfab1e
#
_entry.id   ca8aef8eb5b20ca8fd1a1626e3dfab1e
#
_cell.length_a   1.000
_cell.length_b   1.000
_cell.length_c   1.000
_cell.angle_alpha   90.00
_cell.angle_beta   90.00
_cell.angle_gamma   90.00
#
_symmetry.space_group_name_H-M   'P 1'
#
loop_
_entity.id
_entity.type
_entity.pdbx_description
1 polymer ?
#
loop_
_entity_poly.entity_id
_entity_poly.type
_entity_poly.pdbx_seq_one_letter_code
_entity_poly.pdbx_strand_id
1 'polypeptide(L)'
;MPSSSTLLDIELPSDAPGASPHLRGVLGVPEGEGPWPGVVMVHEAFGLTPTMRRQVQRMADAGFLVLMPDLFVEGGPRKCLRSTFADILRGEGRAFVDVEVARQALLARTDCTGRIGVLGFCMGGGFALMAADGKGFDVASVNYGQLPRHLDEVLAGACPIVASYGGRDLTLRKAPARLEAALSAAGVPHDVKQYPTAGHSFLNDSDEDVPCLLRPLLQRVLGAGPDPAAAADAWRRIDAFFTEHLAGPTR
;
A
#
# COMPACT_ATOMS: atom_id res chain seq x y z
N MET A 1 7.16 -23.07 0.69
CA MET A 1 6.85 -23.43 2.08
C MET A 1 5.36 -23.18 2.28
N PRO A 2 4.61 -24.02 3.01
CA PRO A 2 3.27 -23.63 3.42
C PRO A 2 3.37 -22.31 4.21
N SER A 3 2.42 -21.42 4.01
CA SER A 3 2.33 -20.18 4.78
C SER A 3 2.10 -20.52 6.26
N SER A 4 2.83 -19.86 7.14
CA SER A 4 2.76 -20.08 8.58
C SER A 4 1.95 -18.98 9.29
N SER A 5 1.78 -17.81 8.64
CA SER A 5 0.95 -16.74 9.17
C SER A 5 -0.55 -16.99 8.96
N THR A 6 -1.39 -16.29 9.72
CA THR A 6 -2.85 -16.46 9.71
C THR A 6 -3.54 -15.26 9.09
N LEU A 7 -4.49 -15.48 8.19
CA LEU A 7 -5.39 -14.44 7.67
C LEU A 7 -6.76 -14.51 8.36
N LEU A 8 -7.24 -13.35 8.81
CA LEU A 8 -8.52 -13.18 9.47
C LEU A 8 -9.32 -12.07 8.78
N ASP A 9 -10.58 -12.33 8.48
CA ASP A 9 -11.52 -11.26 8.15
C ASP A 9 -12.00 -10.62 9.45
N ILE A 10 -11.87 -9.30 9.56
CA ILE A 10 -12.23 -8.57 10.77
C ILE A 10 -13.14 -7.38 10.47
N GLU A 11 -13.99 -7.04 11.41
CA GLU A 11 -14.70 -5.76 11.43
C GLU A 11 -13.84 -4.70 12.13
N LEU A 12 -13.93 -3.47 11.65
CA LEU A 12 -13.21 -2.32 12.16
C LEU A 12 -14.23 -1.27 12.61
N PRO A 13 -14.92 -1.50 13.74
CA PRO A 13 -15.88 -0.53 14.25
C PRO A 13 -15.16 0.78 14.59
N SER A 14 -15.76 1.89 14.18
CA SER A 14 -15.20 3.21 14.44
C SER A 14 -16.29 4.25 14.57
N ASP A 15 -16.18 5.08 15.61
CA ASP A 15 -16.98 6.28 15.81
C ASP A 15 -16.29 7.52 15.21
N ALA A 16 -15.20 7.35 14.47
CA ALA A 16 -14.48 8.45 13.84
C ALA A 16 -15.37 9.14 12.80
N PRO A 17 -15.55 10.47 12.88
CA PRO A 17 -16.36 11.19 11.92
C PRO A 17 -15.84 11.01 10.49
N GLY A 18 -16.72 10.56 9.60
CA GLY A 18 -16.38 10.31 8.20
C GLY A 18 -15.85 8.91 7.88
N ALA A 19 -15.68 8.03 8.87
CA ALA A 19 -15.35 6.63 8.64
C ALA A 19 -16.52 5.86 7.99
N SER A 20 -16.20 4.79 7.29
CA SER A 20 -17.21 3.85 6.79
C SER A 20 -17.90 3.15 7.97
N PRO A 21 -19.25 3.13 8.05
CA PRO A 21 -19.99 2.62 9.22
C PRO A 21 -19.83 1.09 9.41
N HIS A 22 -19.49 0.37 8.37
CA HIS A 22 -19.29 -1.10 8.38
C HIS A 22 -17.91 -1.45 7.85
N LEU A 23 -16.90 -0.65 8.23
CA LEU A 23 -15.54 -0.90 7.79
C LEU A 23 -15.09 -2.29 8.23
N ARG A 24 -14.54 -3.03 7.31
CA ARG A 24 -13.95 -4.35 7.52
C ARG A 24 -12.61 -4.44 6.81
N GLY A 25 -11.84 -5.46 7.11
CA GLY A 25 -10.55 -5.65 6.49
C GLY A 25 -10.02 -7.07 6.64
N VAL A 26 -8.86 -7.29 6.09
CA VAL A 26 -8.10 -8.53 6.23
C VAL A 26 -6.91 -8.26 7.13
N LEU A 27 -6.83 -9.00 8.24
CA LEU A 27 -5.71 -8.98 9.17
C LEU A 27 -4.82 -10.18 8.89
N GLY A 28 -3.55 -9.93 8.62
CA GLY A 28 -2.49 -10.93 8.54
C GLY A 28 -1.65 -10.93 9.82
N VAL A 29 -1.63 -12.06 10.53
CA VAL A 29 -0.87 -12.21 11.77
C VAL A 29 0.31 -13.13 11.52
N PRO A 30 1.57 -12.69 11.79
CA PRO A 30 2.75 -13.53 11.66
C PRO A 30 2.70 -14.77 12.57
N GLU A 31 3.53 -15.76 12.26
CA GLU A 31 3.74 -16.91 13.15
C GLU A 31 4.58 -16.50 14.36
N GLY A 32 4.31 -17.13 15.51
CA GLY A 32 5.08 -16.97 16.76
C GLY A 32 4.44 -16.00 17.74
N GLU A 33 5.28 -15.46 18.61
CA GLU A 33 4.85 -14.51 19.64
C GLU A 33 5.35 -13.10 19.28
N GLY A 34 4.41 -12.12 19.23
CA GLY A 34 4.72 -10.71 19.00
C GLY A 34 5.53 -10.07 20.14
N PRO A 35 5.68 -8.77 20.19
CA PRO A 35 4.99 -7.83 19.30
C PRO A 35 5.69 -7.67 17.92
N TRP A 36 4.89 -7.46 16.87
CA TRP A 36 5.37 -7.24 15.51
C TRP A 36 5.19 -5.79 15.05
N PRO A 37 6.04 -5.27 14.14
CA PRO A 37 5.77 -4.00 13.47
C PRO A 37 4.48 -4.09 12.66
N GLY A 38 3.66 -3.03 12.71
CA GLY A 38 2.41 -2.95 11.99
C GLY A 38 2.57 -2.46 10.55
N VAL A 39 1.70 -2.91 9.65
CA VAL A 39 1.60 -2.39 8.28
C VAL A 39 0.14 -2.21 7.90
N VAL A 40 -0.26 -0.98 7.59
CA VAL A 40 -1.53 -0.74 6.90
C VAL A 40 -1.28 -0.90 5.41
N MET A 41 -1.96 -1.87 4.79
CA MET A 41 -1.83 -2.14 3.36
C MET A 41 -3.06 -1.59 2.62
N VAL A 42 -2.85 -0.84 1.54
CA VAL A 42 -3.92 -0.24 0.75
C VAL A 42 -4.03 -0.92 -0.61
N HIS A 43 -5.21 -1.48 -0.89
CA HIS A 43 -5.48 -2.31 -2.07
C HIS A 43 -5.53 -1.51 -3.38
N GLU A 44 -5.51 -2.22 -4.48
CA GLU A 44 -5.70 -1.70 -5.84
C GLU A 44 -7.17 -1.31 -6.12
N ALA A 45 -7.39 -0.80 -7.34
CA ALA A 45 -8.71 -0.37 -7.83
C ALA A 45 -9.78 -1.48 -7.90
N PHE A 46 -9.42 -2.74 -7.68
CA PHE A 46 -10.36 -3.87 -7.68
C PHE A 46 -10.81 -4.30 -6.27
N GLY A 47 -10.28 -3.70 -5.20
CA GLY A 47 -10.66 -3.98 -3.81
C GLY A 47 -9.91 -5.16 -3.18
N LEU A 48 -10.51 -5.79 -2.17
CA LEU A 48 -9.97 -6.95 -1.45
C LEU A 48 -10.08 -8.24 -2.28
N THR A 49 -9.34 -8.32 -3.38
CA THR A 49 -9.30 -9.49 -4.25
C THR A 49 -8.48 -10.63 -3.65
N PRO A 50 -8.59 -11.87 -4.18
CA PRO A 50 -7.70 -12.97 -3.82
C PRO A 50 -6.22 -12.61 -3.95
N THR A 51 -5.81 -11.89 -5.01
CA THR A 51 -4.44 -11.40 -5.17
C THR A 51 -4.03 -10.48 -4.03
N MET A 52 -4.87 -9.52 -3.65
CA MET A 52 -4.55 -8.61 -2.53
C MET A 52 -4.46 -9.36 -1.19
N ARG A 53 -5.29 -10.38 -0.96
CA ARG A 53 -5.19 -11.25 0.23
C ARG A 53 -3.86 -12.01 0.27
N ARG A 54 -3.36 -12.51 -0.87
CA ARG A 54 -2.03 -13.12 -0.96
C ARG A 54 -0.89 -12.12 -0.67
N GLN A 55 -1.07 -10.84 -1.01
CA GLN A 55 -0.11 -9.79 -0.64
C GLN A 55 -0.09 -9.53 0.87
N VAL A 56 -1.27 -9.54 1.53
CA VAL A 56 -1.35 -9.49 3.01
C VAL A 56 -0.63 -10.69 3.62
N GLN A 57 -0.91 -11.90 3.12
CA GLN A 57 -0.26 -13.13 3.58
C GLN A 57 1.25 -13.06 3.45
N ARG A 58 1.73 -12.63 2.28
CA ARG A 58 3.17 -12.50 1.99
C ARG A 58 3.87 -11.56 2.97
N MET A 59 3.25 -10.42 3.29
CA MET A 59 3.85 -9.45 4.19
C MET A 59 3.80 -9.95 5.65
N ALA A 60 2.74 -10.70 6.02
CA ALA A 60 2.66 -11.35 7.31
C ALA A 60 3.69 -12.48 7.46
N ASP A 61 3.94 -13.26 6.40
CA ASP A 61 5.02 -14.27 6.36
C ASP A 61 6.41 -13.63 6.49
N ALA A 62 6.56 -12.36 6.11
CA ALA A 62 7.79 -11.58 6.32
C ALA A 62 7.95 -11.01 7.75
N GLY A 63 6.99 -11.28 8.66
CA GLY A 63 7.06 -10.91 10.07
C GLY A 63 6.39 -9.58 10.44
N PHE A 64 5.48 -9.08 9.60
CA PHE A 64 4.73 -7.85 9.88
C PHE A 64 3.27 -8.15 10.22
N LEU A 65 2.73 -7.46 11.21
CA LEU A 65 1.30 -7.48 11.53
C LEU A 65 0.56 -6.58 10.53
N VAL A 66 -0.17 -7.17 9.59
CA VAL A 66 -0.71 -6.47 8.42
C VAL A 66 -2.21 -6.27 8.53
N LEU A 67 -2.70 -5.08 8.24
CA LEU A 67 -4.13 -4.82 8.13
C LEU A 67 -4.46 -4.09 6.82
N MET A 68 -5.30 -4.73 5.99
CA MET A 68 -5.80 -4.14 4.75
C MET A 68 -7.29 -3.82 4.90
N PRO A 69 -7.68 -2.53 5.07
CA PRO A 69 -9.08 -2.13 5.12
C PRO A 69 -9.74 -2.25 3.73
N ASP A 70 -11.04 -2.57 3.70
CA ASP A 70 -11.86 -2.55 2.50
C ASP A 70 -12.39 -1.13 2.22
N LEU A 71 -11.66 -0.34 1.43
CA LEU A 71 -12.08 1.02 1.07
C LEU A 71 -13.34 1.06 0.19
N PHE A 72 -13.82 -0.10 -0.25
CA PHE A 72 -14.99 -0.25 -1.12
C PHE A 72 -16.18 -0.91 -0.42
N VAL A 73 -16.17 -0.99 0.92
CA VAL A 73 -17.22 -1.62 1.73
C VAL A 73 -18.62 -1.05 1.46
N GLU A 74 -18.74 0.22 1.09
CA GLU A 74 -20.01 0.94 0.85
C GLU A 74 -20.67 0.68 -0.52
N GLY A 75 -20.31 -0.41 -1.18
CA GLY A 75 -20.99 -0.82 -2.43
C GLY A 75 -20.08 -1.30 -3.54
N GLY A 76 -18.85 -1.66 -3.18
CA GLY A 76 -17.86 -2.26 -4.09
C GLY A 76 -17.17 -1.28 -5.03
N PRO A 77 -16.23 -1.78 -5.86
CA PRO A 77 -15.40 -0.95 -6.72
C PRO A 77 -16.21 -0.05 -7.66
N ARG A 78 -17.30 -0.55 -8.25
CA ARG A 78 -18.11 0.22 -9.22
C ARG A 78 -18.69 1.51 -8.62
N LYS A 79 -19.05 1.49 -7.35
CA LYS A 79 -19.67 2.63 -6.65
C LYS A 79 -18.60 3.53 -6.03
N CYS A 80 -17.59 2.94 -5.40
CA CYS A 80 -16.64 3.68 -4.57
C CYS A 80 -15.42 4.21 -5.31
N LEU A 81 -15.02 3.60 -6.45
CA LEU A 81 -13.76 3.91 -7.13
C LEU A 81 -13.59 5.41 -7.45
N ARG A 82 -14.64 6.08 -7.97
CA ARG A 82 -14.57 7.50 -8.35
C ARG A 82 -14.37 8.41 -7.14
N SER A 83 -15.10 8.16 -6.03
CA SER A 83 -14.95 8.92 -4.79
C SER A 83 -13.59 8.70 -4.17
N THR A 84 -13.10 7.45 -4.16
CA THR A 84 -11.79 7.10 -3.63
C THR A 84 -10.65 7.77 -4.41
N PHE A 85 -10.73 7.81 -5.74
CA PHE A 85 -9.76 8.60 -6.53
C PHE A 85 -9.87 10.12 -6.27
N ALA A 86 -11.07 10.63 -6.07
CA ALA A 86 -11.25 12.04 -5.70
C ALA A 86 -10.65 12.36 -4.33
N ASP A 87 -10.72 11.42 -3.38
CA ASP A 87 -10.07 11.55 -2.07
C ASP A 87 -8.54 11.64 -2.21
N ILE A 88 -7.91 10.82 -3.06
CA ILE A 88 -6.46 10.91 -3.36
C ILE A 88 -6.11 12.30 -3.90
N LEU A 89 -6.89 12.82 -4.86
CA LEU A 89 -6.60 14.11 -5.47
C LEU A 89 -6.74 15.28 -4.49
N ARG A 90 -7.60 15.15 -3.48
CA ARG A 90 -7.77 16.15 -2.41
C ARG A 90 -6.80 15.98 -1.25
N GLY A 91 -6.23 14.78 -1.08
CA GLY A 91 -5.43 14.42 0.10
C GLY A 91 -6.26 14.19 1.36
N GLU A 92 -7.59 14.14 1.24
CA GLU A 92 -8.53 13.98 2.33
C GLU A 92 -9.82 13.28 1.87
N GLY A 93 -10.61 12.79 2.80
CA GLY A 93 -11.88 12.13 2.54
C GLY A 93 -12.03 10.81 3.27
N ARG A 94 -13.17 10.15 3.05
CA ARG A 94 -13.54 8.93 3.75
C ARG A 94 -12.47 7.84 3.69
N ALA A 95 -11.87 7.61 2.53
CA ALA A 95 -10.86 6.58 2.37
C ALA A 95 -9.61 6.82 3.24
N PHE A 96 -9.22 8.08 3.46
CA PHE A 96 -8.14 8.42 4.39
C PHE A 96 -8.53 8.18 5.85
N VAL A 97 -9.79 8.46 6.20
CA VAL A 97 -10.30 8.14 7.55
C VAL A 97 -10.31 6.64 7.77
N ASP A 98 -10.73 5.84 6.80
CA ASP A 98 -10.72 4.37 6.87
C ASP A 98 -9.30 3.80 7.01
N VAL A 99 -8.31 4.38 6.32
CA VAL A 99 -6.88 4.04 6.48
C VAL A 99 -6.38 4.40 7.89
N GLU A 100 -6.78 5.55 8.43
CA GLU A 100 -6.44 5.95 9.80
C GLU A 100 -7.11 5.04 10.84
N VAL A 101 -8.38 4.64 10.64
CA VAL A 101 -9.05 3.65 11.50
C VAL A 101 -8.27 2.33 11.53
N ALA A 102 -7.79 1.85 10.39
CA ALA A 102 -6.96 0.66 10.33
C ALA A 102 -5.63 0.84 11.08
N ARG A 103 -4.98 2.01 10.97
CA ARG A 103 -3.76 2.33 11.73
C ARG A 103 -4.02 2.32 13.23
N GLN A 104 -5.10 2.96 13.69
CA GLN A 104 -5.47 2.97 15.10
C GLN A 104 -5.82 1.57 15.63
N ALA A 105 -6.47 0.74 14.80
CA ALA A 105 -6.77 -0.65 15.15
C ALA A 105 -5.50 -1.47 15.38
N LEU A 106 -4.45 -1.26 14.58
CA LEU A 106 -3.13 -1.88 14.81
C LEU A 106 -2.47 -1.36 16.09
N LEU A 107 -2.50 -0.03 16.32
CA LEU A 107 -1.92 0.58 17.53
C LEU A 107 -2.58 0.10 18.83
N ALA A 108 -3.86 -0.20 18.80
CA ALA A 108 -4.60 -0.69 19.96
C ALA A 108 -4.29 -2.15 20.33
N ARG A 109 -3.55 -2.88 19.49
CA ARG A 109 -3.21 -4.28 19.73
C ARG A 109 -1.98 -4.41 20.61
N THR A 110 -2.02 -5.34 21.56
CA THR A 110 -0.89 -5.65 22.46
C THR A 110 0.24 -6.39 21.76
N ASP A 111 -0.04 -7.02 20.63
CA ASP A 111 0.92 -7.74 19.78
C ASP A 111 1.51 -6.86 18.66
N CYS A 112 1.26 -5.55 18.71
CA CYS A 112 1.89 -4.55 17.81
C CYS A 112 2.96 -3.76 18.58
N THR A 113 4.11 -3.51 17.92
CA THR A 113 5.20 -2.68 18.50
C THR A 113 4.84 -1.20 18.62
N GLY A 114 3.75 -0.74 18.00
CA GLY A 114 3.39 0.67 17.88
C GLY A 114 4.14 1.40 16.76
N ARG A 115 5.05 0.72 16.05
CA ARG A 115 5.68 1.20 14.81
C ARG A 115 4.86 0.74 13.63
N ILE A 116 4.40 1.67 12.78
CA ILE A 116 3.47 1.33 11.70
C ILE A 116 3.90 1.95 10.38
N GLY A 117 4.06 1.08 9.37
CA GLY A 117 4.25 1.49 7.98
C GLY A 117 2.95 1.52 7.20
N VAL A 118 2.96 2.21 6.06
CA VAL A 118 1.90 2.15 5.05
C VAL A 118 2.45 1.60 3.74
N LEU A 119 1.73 0.66 3.13
CA LEU A 119 2.10 0.06 1.86
C LEU A 119 0.91 0.08 0.92
N GLY A 120 1.09 0.51 -0.33
CA GLY A 120 -0.01 0.56 -1.27
C GLY A 120 0.37 0.20 -2.69
N PHE A 121 -0.63 -0.29 -3.44
CA PHE A 121 -0.50 -0.73 -4.82
C PHE A 121 -1.41 0.08 -5.75
N CYS A 122 -0.93 0.54 -6.90
CA CYS A 122 -1.73 1.29 -7.88
C CYS A 122 -2.41 2.51 -7.23
N MET A 123 -3.73 2.51 -7.15
CA MET A 123 -4.53 3.46 -6.38
C MET A 123 -4.02 3.57 -4.92
N GLY A 124 -3.83 2.42 -4.27
CA GLY A 124 -3.27 2.35 -2.92
C GLY A 124 -1.86 2.94 -2.80
N GLY A 125 -1.05 2.85 -3.85
CA GLY A 125 0.25 3.51 -3.91
C GLY A 125 0.15 5.03 -3.84
N GLY A 126 -0.88 5.62 -4.47
CA GLY A 126 -1.23 7.03 -4.31
C GLY A 126 -1.62 7.37 -2.87
N PHE A 127 -2.41 6.51 -2.20
CA PHE A 127 -2.75 6.68 -0.79
C PHE A 127 -1.53 6.59 0.12
N ALA A 128 -0.64 5.61 -0.11
CA ALA A 128 0.57 5.43 0.69
C ALA A 128 1.49 6.67 0.61
N LEU A 129 1.62 7.26 -0.58
CA LEU A 129 2.37 8.49 -0.78
C LEU A 129 1.75 9.67 -0.01
N MET A 130 0.44 9.86 -0.14
CA MET A 130 -0.29 10.94 0.55
C MET A 130 -0.36 10.74 2.06
N ALA A 131 -0.28 9.50 2.54
CA ALA A 131 -0.26 9.16 3.95
C ALA A 131 1.15 9.28 4.57
N ALA A 132 2.21 9.35 3.77
CA ALA A 132 3.57 9.53 4.25
C ALA A 132 3.80 10.89 4.93
N ASP A 133 2.99 11.91 4.57
CA ASP A 133 3.11 13.26 5.11
C ASP A 133 2.47 13.38 6.50
N GLY A 134 3.30 13.29 7.55
CA GLY A 134 2.94 13.65 8.92
C GLY A 134 1.72 12.93 9.52
N LYS A 135 1.19 11.89 8.86
CA LYS A 135 -0.03 11.17 9.27
C LYS A 135 0.25 10.00 10.22
N GLY A 136 1.40 10.02 10.89
CA GLY A 136 1.73 9.08 11.96
C GLY A 136 2.19 7.70 11.47
N PHE A 137 2.59 7.57 10.20
CA PHE A 137 3.30 6.41 9.69
C PHE A 137 4.80 6.60 9.80
N ASP A 138 5.53 5.53 10.12
CA ASP A 138 6.98 5.53 10.31
C ASP A 138 7.74 5.27 8.99
N VAL A 139 7.11 4.63 8.01
CA VAL A 139 7.67 4.30 6.69
C VAL A 139 6.55 4.11 5.67
N ALA A 140 6.82 4.40 4.39
CA ALA A 140 5.86 4.18 3.32
C ALA A 140 6.44 3.36 2.16
N SER A 141 5.61 2.51 1.54
CA SER A 141 5.92 1.82 0.28
C SER A 141 4.92 2.22 -0.81
N VAL A 142 5.44 2.83 -1.87
CA VAL A 142 4.68 3.36 -3.00
C VAL A 142 4.91 2.48 -4.23
N ASN A 143 3.97 1.59 -4.53
CA ASN A 143 4.11 0.68 -5.66
C ASN A 143 3.22 1.14 -6.82
N TYR A 144 3.85 1.56 -7.92
CA TYR A 144 3.21 2.10 -9.14
C TYR A 144 2.05 3.07 -8.85
N GLY A 145 2.20 3.90 -7.80
CA GLY A 145 1.25 4.92 -7.42
C GLY A 145 1.38 6.19 -8.26
N GLN A 146 0.25 6.86 -8.51
CA GLN A 146 0.26 8.17 -9.16
C GLN A 146 0.80 9.24 -8.20
N LEU A 147 1.55 10.19 -8.76
CA LEU A 147 2.08 11.32 -8.00
C LEU A 147 1.07 12.49 -8.00
N PRO A 148 0.88 13.16 -6.86
CA PRO A 148 0.08 14.37 -6.78
C PRO A 148 0.74 15.52 -7.56
N ARG A 149 -0.05 16.57 -7.86
CA ARG A 149 0.47 17.77 -8.52
C ARG A 149 1.42 18.55 -7.61
N HIS A 150 1.07 18.65 -6.33
CA HIS A 150 1.82 19.36 -5.28
C HIS A 150 2.71 18.38 -4.49
N LEU A 151 3.60 17.67 -5.20
CA LEU A 151 4.43 16.63 -4.62
C LEU A 151 5.34 17.18 -3.51
N ASP A 152 5.92 18.36 -3.72
CA ASP A 152 6.85 18.97 -2.77
C ASP A 152 6.17 19.30 -1.42
N GLU A 153 4.91 19.70 -1.44
CA GLU A 153 4.11 19.94 -0.23
C GLU A 153 3.86 18.64 0.53
N VAL A 154 3.55 17.55 -0.17
CA VAL A 154 3.30 16.22 0.42
C VAL A 154 4.58 15.65 1.04
N LEU A 155 5.75 15.98 0.49
CA LEU A 155 7.01 15.42 0.97
C LEU A 155 7.68 16.24 2.07
N ALA A 156 7.18 17.43 2.39
CA ALA A 156 7.80 18.33 3.37
C ALA A 156 7.91 17.77 4.80
N GLY A 157 7.07 16.80 5.15
CA GLY A 157 7.07 16.10 6.45
C GLY A 157 7.02 14.59 6.32
N ALA A 158 7.38 14.06 5.14
CA ALA A 158 7.20 12.66 4.83
C ALA A 158 8.14 11.74 5.63
N CYS A 159 7.62 10.60 6.05
CA CYS A 159 8.42 9.49 6.54
C CYS A 159 9.29 8.90 5.42
N PRO A 160 10.29 8.04 5.72
CA PRO A 160 11.07 7.32 4.72
C PRO A 160 10.21 6.57 3.69
N ILE A 161 10.60 6.61 2.41
CA ILE A 161 9.80 6.05 1.30
C ILE A 161 10.62 5.08 0.45
N VAL A 162 10.12 3.83 0.29
CA VAL A 162 10.55 2.92 -0.78
C VAL A 162 9.53 2.94 -1.90
N ALA A 163 9.97 3.06 -3.16
CA ALA A 163 9.06 3.14 -4.30
C ALA A 163 9.48 2.23 -5.46
N SER A 164 8.48 1.62 -6.11
CA SER A 164 8.69 0.66 -7.20
C SER A 164 7.77 0.96 -8.38
N TYR A 165 8.36 1.12 -9.57
CA TYR A 165 7.64 1.48 -10.80
C TYR A 165 8.03 0.58 -11.97
N GLY A 166 7.06 0.25 -12.83
CA GLY A 166 7.30 -0.47 -14.07
C GLY A 166 7.69 0.48 -15.21
N GLY A 167 8.76 0.16 -15.95
CA GLY A 167 9.23 0.95 -17.10
C GLY A 167 8.33 0.88 -18.32
N ARG A 168 7.50 -0.18 -18.44
CA ARG A 168 6.52 -0.36 -19.52
C ARG A 168 5.18 0.32 -19.24
N ASP A 169 4.96 0.83 -18.03
CA ASP A 169 3.79 1.65 -17.72
C ASP A 169 3.95 3.06 -18.28
N LEU A 170 3.31 3.31 -19.43
CA LEU A 170 3.40 4.59 -20.14
C LEU A 170 2.76 5.75 -19.35
N THR A 171 1.83 5.47 -18.44
CA THR A 171 1.13 6.48 -17.64
C THR A 171 1.98 7.02 -16.48
N LEU A 172 2.94 6.22 -16.01
CA LEU A 172 3.82 6.55 -14.89
C LEU A 172 5.30 6.71 -15.30
N ARG A 173 5.57 6.81 -16.60
CA ARG A 173 6.94 6.81 -17.17
C ARG A 173 7.88 7.84 -16.53
N LYS A 174 7.36 9.00 -16.12
CA LYS A 174 8.13 10.08 -15.50
C LYS A 174 8.05 10.08 -13.97
N ALA A 175 7.20 9.24 -13.39
CA ALA A 175 6.95 9.24 -11.95
C ALA A 175 8.19 8.90 -11.12
N PRO A 176 8.99 7.84 -11.42
CA PRO A 176 10.14 7.49 -10.59
C PRO A 176 11.17 8.61 -10.54
N ALA A 177 11.58 9.18 -11.67
CA ALA A 177 12.58 10.25 -11.70
C ALA A 177 12.09 11.53 -11.00
N ARG A 178 10.80 11.85 -11.14
CA ARG A 178 10.19 13.01 -10.48
C ARG A 178 10.08 12.81 -8.97
N LEU A 179 9.73 11.60 -8.51
CA LEU A 179 9.65 11.26 -7.09
C LEU A 179 11.04 11.27 -6.45
N GLU A 180 12.03 10.65 -7.09
CA GLU A 180 13.43 10.63 -6.67
C GLU A 180 13.98 12.03 -6.46
N ALA A 181 13.78 12.92 -7.45
CA ALA A 181 14.24 14.29 -7.37
C ALA A 181 13.59 15.07 -6.22
N ALA A 182 12.27 14.89 -6.01
CA ALA A 182 11.53 15.57 -4.96
C ALA A 182 11.92 15.07 -3.56
N LEU A 183 12.07 13.74 -3.38
CA LEU A 183 12.52 13.14 -2.12
C LEU A 183 13.93 13.58 -1.76
N SER A 184 14.85 13.61 -2.74
CA SER A 184 16.21 14.10 -2.56
C SER A 184 16.21 15.57 -2.14
N ALA A 185 15.41 16.42 -2.77
CA ALA A 185 15.29 17.83 -2.45
C ALA A 185 14.69 18.06 -1.04
N ALA A 186 13.76 17.22 -0.61
CA ALA A 186 13.15 17.27 0.71
C ALA A 186 14.04 16.64 1.81
N GLY A 187 15.14 15.98 1.45
CA GLY A 187 16.01 15.28 2.41
C GLY A 187 15.37 14.05 3.05
N VAL A 188 14.33 13.48 2.44
CA VAL A 188 13.64 12.29 2.93
C VAL A 188 14.44 11.04 2.58
N PRO A 189 14.74 10.14 3.55
CA PRO A 189 15.34 8.84 3.25
C PRO A 189 14.49 8.05 2.25
N HIS A 190 15.09 7.57 1.17
CA HIS A 190 14.30 6.91 0.13
C HIS A 190 15.10 5.89 -0.69
N ASP A 191 14.36 4.98 -1.32
CA ASP A 191 14.85 4.03 -2.32
C ASP A 191 13.82 3.93 -3.46
N VAL A 192 14.05 4.63 -4.57
CA VAL A 192 13.16 4.65 -5.75
C VAL A 192 13.78 3.82 -6.87
N LYS A 193 13.04 2.82 -7.37
CA LYS A 193 13.52 1.96 -8.46
C LYS A 193 12.49 1.80 -9.57
N GLN A 194 12.94 1.93 -10.81
CA GLN A 194 12.20 1.57 -12.00
C GLN A 194 12.70 0.24 -12.57
N TYR A 195 11.78 -0.66 -12.89
CA TYR A 195 12.04 -1.97 -13.50
C TYR A 195 11.74 -1.89 -14.99
N PRO A 196 12.76 -1.88 -15.88
CA PRO A 196 12.58 -1.58 -17.31
C PRO A 196 11.65 -2.55 -18.05
N THR A 197 11.63 -3.81 -17.62
CA THR A 197 10.85 -4.89 -18.26
C THR A 197 9.44 -5.04 -17.69
N ALA A 198 9.20 -4.54 -16.49
CA ALA A 198 7.93 -4.64 -15.80
C ALA A 198 6.94 -3.56 -16.24
N GLY A 199 5.65 -3.85 -16.12
CA GLY A 199 4.57 -2.89 -16.33
C GLY A 199 3.86 -2.53 -15.02
N HIS A 200 2.61 -2.06 -15.13
CA HIS A 200 1.75 -1.81 -13.99
C HIS A 200 1.39 -3.12 -13.28
N SER A 201 1.18 -3.09 -11.98
CA SER A 201 0.78 -4.27 -11.15
C SER A 201 1.77 -5.46 -11.20
N PHE A 202 3.05 -5.21 -11.50
CA PHE A 202 4.05 -6.26 -11.64
C PHE A 202 4.36 -7.01 -10.34
N LEU A 203 4.03 -6.44 -9.17
CA LEU A 203 4.15 -7.11 -7.86
C LEU A 203 3.06 -8.16 -7.63
N ASN A 204 2.00 -8.18 -8.43
CA ASN A 204 0.98 -9.19 -8.33
C ASN A 204 1.51 -10.53 -8.86
N ASP A 205 1.05 -11.63 -8.27
CA ASP A 205 1.37 -12.99 -8.69
C ASP A 205 0.42 -13.51 -9.78
N SER A 206 -0.72 -12.83 -9.98
CA SER A 206 -1.75 -13.17 -10.95
C SER A 206 -2.47 -11.91 -11.45
N ASP A 207 -3.06 -12.01 -12.63
CA ASP A 207 -3.98 -11.02 -13.20
C ASP A 207 -5.44 -11.52 -13.24
N GLU A 208 -5.74 -12.63 -12.57
CA GLU A 208 -7.06 -13.29 -12.59
C GLU A 208 -8.19 -12.40 -12.06
N ASP A 209 -7.89 -11.47 -11.14
CA ASP A 209 -8.84 -10.54 -10.56
C ASP A 209 -9.21 -9.38 -11.50
N VAL A 210 -8.45 -9.19 -12.57
CA VAL A 210 -8.75 -8.18 -13.59
C VAL A 210 -9.84 -8.71 -14.51
N PRO A 211 -10.94 -7.96 -14.72
CA PRO A 211 -11.99 -8.37 -15.65
C PRO A 211 -11.44 -8.71 -17.04
N CYS A 212 -11.78 -9.87 -17.56
CA CYS A 212 -11.20 -10.40 -18.81
C CYS A 212 -11.30 -9.43 -19.99
N LEU A 213 -12.37 -8.63 -20.07
CA LEU A 213 -12.56 -7.62 -21.12
C LEU A 213 -11.60 -6.43 -21.00
N LEU A 214 -11.08 -6.16 -19.80
CA LEU A 214 -10.14 -5.04 -19.55
C LEU A 214 -8.68 -5.46 -19.70
N ARG A 215 -8.35 -6.73 -19.52
CA ARG A 215 -6.96 -7.24 -19.57
C ARG A 215 -6.20 -6.81 -20.82
N PRO A 216 -6.73 -7.02 -22.07
CA PRO A 216 -5.97 -6.66 -23.27
C PRO A 216 -5.65 -5.16 -23.34
N LEU A 217 -6.60 -4.32 -22.93
CA LEU A 217 -6.41 -2.87 -22.90
C LEU A 217 -5.35 -2.46 -21.86
N LEU A 218 -5.45 -2.99 -20.63
CA LEU A 218 -4.51 -2.70 -19.56
C LEU A 218 -3.10 -3.21 -19.88
N GLN A 219 -2.98 -4.41 -20.48
CA GLN A 219 -1.69 -4.94 -20.94
C GLN A 219 -1.07 -4.05 -22.04
N ARG A 220 -1.89 -3.55 -22.97
CA ARG A 220 -1.39 -2.70 -24.05
C ARG A 220 -0.95 -1.31 -23.60
N VAL A 221 -1.69 -0.67 -22.68
CA VAL A 221 -1.45 0.72 -22.26
C VAL A 221 -0.50 0.80 -21.06
N LEU A 222 -0.66 -0.10 -20.11
CA LEU A 222 0.06 -0.10 -18.84
C LEU A 222 1.17 -1.16 -18.81
N GLY A 223 1.24 -2.06 -19.79
CA GLY A 223 2.06 -3.26 -19.69
C GLY A 223 1.65 -4.16 -18.53
N ALA A 224 0.40 -4.01 -18.02
CA ALA A 224 -0.03 -4.59 -16.76
C ALA A 224 0.09 -6.12 -16.74
N GLY A 225 0.50 -6.64 -15.60
CA GLY A 225 0.63 -8.06 -15.33
C GLY A 225 1.87 -8.42 -14.52
N PRO A 226 1.94 -9.65 -14.02
CA PRO A 226 3.04 -10.12 -13.19
C PRO A 226 4.40 -10.06 -13.90
N ASP A 227 5.44 -9.69 -13.15
CA ASP A 227 6.85 -9.88 -13.52
C ASP A 227 7.57 -10.47 -12.31
N PRO A 228 7.72 -11.80 -12.23
CA PRO A 228 8.25 -12.48 -11.04
C PRO A 228 9.65 -12.03 -10.64
N ALA A 229 10.51 -11.69 -11.60
CA ALA A 229 11.88 -11.26 -11.33
C ALA A 229 11.90 -9.85 -10.72
N ALA A 230 11.14 -8.92 -11.31
CA ALA A 230 10.98 -7.57 -10.80
C ALA A 230 10.27 -7.58 -9.43
N ALA A 231 9.23 -8.40 -9.28
CA ALA A 231 8.50 -8.57 -8.02
C ALA A 231 9.41 -9.08 -6.90
N ALA A 232 10.20 -10.11 -7.15
CA ALA A 232 11.12 -10.68 -6.16
C ALA A 232 12.15 -9.64 -5.67
N ASP A 233 12.65 -8.80 -6.56
CA ASP A 233 13.58 -7.72 -6.19
C ASP A 233 12.87 -6.59 -5.43
N ALA A 234 11.70 -6.15 -5.91
CA ALA A 234 10.93 -5.09 -5.26
C ALA A 234 10.54 -5.48 -3.84
N TRP A 235 10.07 -6.70 -3.64
CA TRP A 235 9.72 -7.20 -2.32
C TRP A 235 10.91 -7.30 -1.38
N ARG A 236 12.08 -7.76 -1.83
CA ARG A 236 13.30 -7.75 -1.00
C ARG A 236 13.64 -6.34 -0.51
N ARG A 237 13.51 -5.34 -1.40
CA ARG A 237 13.77 -3.93 -1.06
C ARG A 237 12.74 -3.42 -0.05
N ILE A 238 11.45 -3.73 -0.24
CA ILE A 238 10.37 -3.37 0.68
C ILE A 238 10.62 -3.98 2.05
N ASP A 239 10.90 -5.29 2.12
CA ASP A 239 11.13 -6.00 3.38
C ASP A 239 12.34 -5.41 4.14
N ALA A 240 13.46 -5.18 3.44
CA ALA A 240 14.66 -4.59 4.04
C ALA A 240 14.40 -3.16 4.54
N PHE A 241 13.75 -2.33 3.74
CA PHE A 241 13.46 -0.94 4.07
C PHE A 241 12.48 -0.83 5.25
N PHE A 242 11.43 -1.65 5.27
CA PHE A 242 10.48 -1.70 6.38
C PHE A 242 11.14 -2.22 7.66
N THR A 243 11.95 -3.26 7.56
CA THR A 243 12.71 -3.78 8.71
C THR A 243 13.62 -2.71 9.30
N GLU A 244 14.34 -1.96 8.47
CA GLU A 244 15.22 -0.88 8.92
C GLU A 244 14.46 0.24 9.63
N HIS A 245 13.39 0.75 9.02
CA HIS A 245 12.68 1.93 9.50
C HIS A 245 11.61 1.64 10.56
N LEU A 246 11.16 0.39 10.71
CA LEU A 246 10.27 -0.03 11.79
C LEU A 246 11.02 -0.70 12.96
N ALA A 247 12.35 -0.86 12.84
CA ALA A 247 13.19 -1.32 13.95
C ALA A 247 13.17 -0.29 15.09
N GLY A 248 13.17 -0.78 16.32
CA GLY A 248 13.28 0.07 17.49
C GLY A 248 12.48 -0.47 18.68
N PRO A 249 12.56 0.18 19.84
CA PRO A 249 11.77 -0.22 21.01
C PRO A 249 10.28 -0.07 20.73
N THR A 250 9.47 -0.93 21.34
CA THR A 250 8.00 -0.81 21.37
C THR A 250 7.62 0.56 21.94
N ARG A 251 6.67 1.24 21.32
CA ARG A 251 6.13 2.54 21.76
C ARG A 251 4.97 2.36 22.73
#